data_cb13a8deb556e253e763ee8c0c8736b4
#
_entry.id   cb13a8deb556e253e763ee8c0c8736b4
#
_cell.length_a   1.000
_cell.length_b   1.000
_cell.length_c   1.000
_cell.angle_alpha   90.00
_cell.angle_beta   90.00
_cell.angle_gamma   90.00
#
_symmetry.space_group_name_H-M   'P 1'
#
loop_
_entity.id
_entity.type
_entity.pdbx_description
1 polymer ?
#
loop_
_entity_poly.entity_id
_entity_poly.type
_entity_poly.pdbx_seq_one_letter_code
_entity_poly.pdbx_strand_id
1 'polypeptide(L)'
;IEVPKGGAEGMLLTSGGRFAGYGFYLLAGKPVFLWNLIDLNRIRWAGPDALAPGRHSIEFDFEYDGLGVGTLLFNNMSGLGRPGTGTLKVDGKAVQTIPMPKTLPMILQWDESFDIGSDTLTGVNDADYRPPFALTAKLNKLTIKVDRPQLSPADIKRLQTAMQEKAKAD
;
A
#
# COMPACT_ATOMS: atom_id res chain seq x y z
N ILE A 1 -8.45 15.12 -4.91
CA ILE A 1 -8.26 15.37 -6.34
C ILE A 1 -9.44 16.13 -6.92
N GLU A 2 -9.27 16.67 -8.13
CA GLU A 2 -10.36 17.26 -8.92
C GLU A 2 -10.40 16.59 -10.30
N VAL A 3 -11.47 15.86 -10.56
CA VAL A 3 -11.69 15.12 -11.80
C VAL A 3 -12.31 16.04 -12.85
N PRO A 4 -11.72 16.18 -14.05
CA PRO A 4 -12.27 17.01 -15.12
C PRO A 4 -13.51 16.37 -15.77
N LYS A 5 -14.25 17.14 -16.57
CA LYS A 5 -15.48 16.66 -17.25
C LYS A 5 -15.27 15.44 -18.14
N GLY A 6 -14.05 15.24 -18.66
CA GLY A 6 -13.70 14.09 -19.50
C GLY A 6 -13.29 12.83 -18.72
N GLY A 7 -13.38 12.84 -17.39
CA GLY A 7 -12.85 11.78 -16.54
C GLY A 7 -11.37 11.97 -16.24
N ALA A 8 -10.80 11.05 -15.49
CA ALA A 8 -9.38 11.08 -15.12
C ALA A 8 -8.76 9.70 -15.10
N GLU A 9 -7.46 9.65 -15.34
CA GLU A 9 -6.62 8.45 -15.30
C GLU A 9 -5.23 8.82 -14.81
N GLY A 10 -4.46 7.86 -14.35
CA GLY A 10 -3.05 8.06 -14.02
C GLY A 10 -2.71 7.84 -12.56
N MET A 11 -1.40 7.91 -12.27
CA MET A 11 -0.82 7.62 -10.97
C MET A 11 -1.04 8.79 -10.00
N LEU A 12 -1.60 8.48 -8.82
CA LEU A 12 -1.67 9.40 -7.68
C LEU A 12 -0.37 9.34 -6.88
N LEU A 13 0.05 8.10 -6.58
CA LEU A 13 1.20 7.79 -5.75
C LEU A 13 1.68 6.39 -6.06
N THR A 14 2.99 6.19 -6.24
CA THR A 14 3.61 4.87 -6.28
C THR A 14 4.89 4.83 -5.45
N SER A 15 5.20 3.67 -4.91
CA SER A 15 6.47 3.35 -4.27
C SER A 15 6.89 1.96 -4.69
N GLY A 16 8.01 1.87 -5.40
CA GLY A 16 8.43 0.63 -6.03
C GLY A 16 7.79 0.40 -7.39
N GLY A 17 7.90 -0.81 -7.91
CA GLY A 17 7.47 -1.15 -9.26
C GLY A 17 7.27 -2.64 -9.45
N ARG A 18 7.80 -3.18 -10.55
CA ARG A 18 7.62 -4.58 -10.96
C ARG A 18 8.11 -5.59 -9.91
N PHE A 19 9.23 -5.32 -9.24
CA PHE A 19 9.80 -6.27 -8.26
C PHE A 19 9.07 -6.26 -6.93
N ALA A 20 8.68 -5.09 -6.44
CA ALA A 20 7.84 -4.96 -5.25
C ALA A 20 7.38 -3.53 -5.07
N GLY A 21 6.27 -3.35 -4.38
CA GLY A 21 5.79 -2.03 -4.04
C GLY A 21 4.27 -1.93 -4.04
N TYR A 22 3.81 -0.71 -4.13
CA TYR A 22 2.39 -0.41 -4.23
C TYR A 22 2.16 0.81 -5.11
N GLY A 23 1.01 0.83 -5.75
CA GLY A 23 0.54 1.97 -6.52
C GLY A 23 -0.89 2.35 -6.13
N PHE A 24 -1.14 3.63 -6.08
CA PHE A 24 -2.45 4.23 -5.90
C PHE A 24 -2.75 5.10 -7.11
N TYR A 25 -3.73 4.70 -7.92
CA TYR A 25 -3.96 5.30 -9.23
C TYR A 25 -5.43 5.27 -9.66
N LEU A 26 -5.74 6.00 -10.71
CA LEU A 26 -7.00 5.92 -11.42
C LEU A 26 -6.80 5.09 -12.69
N LEU A 27 -7.59 4.02 -12.84
CA LEU A 27 -7.62 3.19 -14.04
C LEU A 27 -9.01 3.25 -14.67
N ALA A 28 -9.09 3.79 -15.89
CA ALA A 28 -10.37 4.06 -16.54
C ALA A 28 -11.36 4.83 -15.62
N GLY A 29 -10.84 5.82 -14.90
CA GLY A 29 -11.59 6.64 -13.94
C GLY A 29 -11.84 6.02 -12.57
N LYS A 30 -11.57 4.73 -12.38
CA LYS A 30 -11.80 4.03 -11.10
C LYS A 30 -10.58 4.12 -10.21
N PRO A 31 -10.73 4.43 -8.90
CA PRO A 31 -9.62 4.40 -7.97
C PRO A 31 -9.18 2.96 -7.72
N VAL A 32 -7.87 2.76 -7.75
CA VAL A 32 -7.21 1.47 -7.52
C VAL A 32 -6.07 1.66 -6.54
N PHE A 33 -6.01 0.82 -5.51
CA PHE A 33 -4.78 0.58 -4.75
C PHE A 33 -4.32 -0.84 -5.03
N LEU A 34 -3.07 -1.00 -5.41
CA LEU A 34 -2.49 -2.30 -5.73
C LEU A 34 -1.17 -2.48 -4.99
N TRP A 35 -1.06 -3.59 -4.29
CA TRP A 35 0.19 -4.05 -3.70
C TRP A 35 0.76 -5.21 -4.53
N ASN A 36 2.07 -5.17 -4.78
CA ASN A 36 2.79 -6.12 -5.59
C ASN A 36 3.97 -6.73 -4.83
N LEU A 37 4.09 -8.04 -4.85
CA LEU A 37 5.24 -8.78 -4.38
C LEU A 37 5.85 -9.60 -5.53
N ILE A 38 6.90 -9.08 -6.14
CA ILE A 38 7.77 -9.74 -7.14
C ILE A 38 6.96 -10.36 -8.30
N ASP A 39 5.88 -9.73 -8.71
CA ASP A 39 4.98 -10.25 -9.75
C ASP A 39 4.32 -11.62 -9.42
N LEU A 40 4.66 -12.20 -8.28
CA LEU A 40 4.14 -13.50 -7.82
C LEU A 40 2.83 -13.37 -7.05
N ASN A 41 2.63 -12.26 -6.38
CA ASN A 41 1.41 -12.00 -5.61
C ASN A 41 1.04 -10.53 -5.70
N ARG A 42 -0.18 -10.28 -6.12
CA ARG A 42 -0.79 -8.95 -6.14
C ARG A 42 -2.09 -8.98 -5.37
N ILE A 43 -2.29 -7.93 -4.57
CA ILE A 43 -3.57 -7.69 -3.91
C ILE A 43 -4.07 -6.33 -4.40
N ARG A 44 -5.30 -6.30 -4.87
CA ARG A 44 -5.90 -5.15 -5.54
C ARG A 44 -7.20 -4.75 -4.86
N TRP A 45 -7.29 -3.49 -4.52
CA TRP A 45 -8.52 -2.82 -4.13
C TRP A 45 -8.94 -1.89 -5.26
N ALA A 46 -10.21 -1.94 -5.66
CA ALA A 46 -10.71 -1.11 -6.74
C ALA A 46 -12.09 -0.55 -6.41
N GLY A 47 -12.31 0.70 -6.75
CA GLY A 47 -13.64 1.29 -6.72
C GLY A 47 -14.56 0.62 -7.76
N PRO A 48 -15.86 0.48 -7.47
CA PRO A 48 -16.81 -0.15 -8.39
C PRO A 48 -17.03 0.69 -9.65
N ASP A 49 -16.99 2.01 -9.51
CA ASP A 49 -17.36 2.95 -10.56
C ASP A 49 -16.27 3.98 -10.82
N ALA A 50 -16.27 4.54 -12.03
CA ALA A 50 -15.47 5.70 -12.37
C ALA A 50 -15.95 6.92 -11.58
N LEU A 51 -15.00 7.73 -11.12
CA LEU A 51 -15.30 8.96 -10.40
C LEU A 51 -15.98 9.98 -11.33
N ALA A 52 -17.05 10.60 -10.84
CA ALA A 52 -17.73 11.68 -11.55
C ALA A 52 -16.81 12.93 -11.66
N PRO A 53 -17.04 13.83 -12.61
CA PRO A 53 -16.38 15.12 -12.61
C PRO A 53 -16.63 15.89 -11.32
N GLY A 54 -15.55 16.49 -10.75
CA GLY A 54 -15.62 17.25 -9.52
C GLY A 54 -14.54 16.87 -8.51
N ARG A 55 -14.73 17.31 -7.27
CA ARG A 55 -13.80 17.05 -6.18
C ARG A 55 -14.12 15.74 -5.50
N HIS A 56 -13.07 14.93 -5.28
CA HIS A 56 -13.16 13.67 -4.58
C HIS A 56 -12.03 13.52 -3.57
N SER A 57 -12.31 12.84 -2.47
CA SER A 57 -11.30 12.27 -1.59
C SER A 57 -11.20 10.77 -1.85
N ILE A 58 -9.98 10.29 -2.07
CA ILE A 58 -9.69 8.88 -2.21
C ILE A 58 -8.69 8.53 -1.12
N GLU A 59 -8.98 7.48 -0.34
CA GLU A 59 -8.20 7.11 0.83
C GLU A 59 -7.96 5.62 0.83
N PHE A 60 -6.77 5.22 1.21
CA PHE A 60 -6.44 3.83 1.48
C PHE A 60 -5.92 3.72 2.91
N ASP A 61 -6.64 2.99 3.74
CA ASP A 61 -6.28 2.67 5.11
C ASP A 61 -5.78 1.24 5.20
N PHE A 62 -4.71 1.02 5.95
CA PHE A 62 -4.19 -0.30 6.24
C PHE A 62 -3.95 -0.47 7.73
N GLU A 63 -4.62 -1.45 8.32
CA GLU A 63 -4.43 -1.83 9.71
C GLU A 63 -3.71 -3.18 9.80
N TYR A 64 -2.61 -3.23 10.56
CA TYR A 64 -1.89 -4.47 10.82
C TYR A 64 -2.58 -5.32 11.87
N ASP A 65 -2.59 -6.65 11.68
CA ASP A 65 -3.08 -7.63 12.63
C ASP A 65 -1.89 -8.24 13.41
N GLY A 66 -1.84 -8.05 14.74
CA GLY A 66 -0.88 -8.72 15.61
C GLY A 66 0.59 -8.59 15.19
N LEU A 67 1.40 -9.57 15.58
CA LEU A 67 2.82 -9.66 15.25
C LEU A 67 3.06 -10.52 14.01
N GLY A 68 3.87 -10.03 13.07
CA GLY A 68 4.32 -10.83 11.93
C GLY A 68 5.53 -11.71 12.29
N VAL A 69 5.77 -12.72 11.46
CA VAL A 69 6.93 -13.63 11.59
C VAL A 69 8.25 -12.85 11.60
N GLY A 70 8.38 -11.82 10.78
CA GLY A 70 9.57 -10.98 10.73
C GLY A 70 9.89 -10.28 12.04
N THR A 71 8.85 -9.87 12.80
CA THR A 71 9.04 -9.27 14.13
C THR A 71 9.69 -10.22 15.12
N LEU A 72 9.31 -11.49 15.08
CA LEU A 72 9.85 -12.52 15.99
C LEU A 72 11.25 -12.98 15.60
N LEU A 73 11.53 -13.08 14.28
CA LEU A 73 12.80 -13.59 13.78
C LEU A 73 13.93 -12.55 13.76
N PHE A 74 13.60 -11.28 13.51
CA PHE A 74 14.60 -10.24 13.22
C PHE A 74 14.67 -9.14 14.28
N ASN A 75 14.09 -9.35 15.43
CA ASN A 75 14.25 -8.56 16.67
C ASN A 75 13.87 -7.08 16.65
N ASN A 76 13.92 -6.37 15.55
CA ASN A 76 13.62 -4.94 15.46
C ASN A 76 12.82 -4.54 14.24
N MET A 77 12.37 -5.50 13.43
CA MET A 77 11.62 -5.24 12.22
C MET A 77 10.11 -5.39 12.49
N SER A 78 9.64 -4.68 13.49
CA SER A 78 8.22 -4.62 13.84
C SER A 78 7.39 -4.27 12.62
N GLY A 79 6.41 -5.10 12.32
CA GLY A 79 5.53 -4.93 11.17
C GLY A 79 5.96 -5.64 9.89
N LEU A 80 7.20 -6.15 9.82
CA LEU A 80 7.66 -6.87 8.64
C LEU A 80 6.94 -8.21 8.47
N GLY A 81 6.32 -8.42 7.30
CA GLY A 81 5.60 -9.65 6.99
C GLY A 81 4.28 -9.84 7.75
N ARG A 82 3.82 -8.83 8.50
CA ARG A 82 2.55 -8.90 9.26
C ARG A 82 1.34 -8.97 8.32
N PRO A 83 0.30 -9.75 8.70
CA PRO A 83 -1.00 -9.62 8.06
C PRO A 83 -1.65 -8.29 8.43
N GLY A 84 -2.74 -7.96 7.74
CA GLY A 84 -3.52 -6.77 8.01
C GLY A 84 -4.75 -6.70 7.12
N THR A 85 -5.46 -5.61 7.23
CA THR A 85 -6.66 -5.37 6.43
C THR A 85 -6.56 -4.02 5.75
N GLY A 86 -6.70 -4.02 4.42
CA GLY A 86 -6.73 -2.82 3.61
C GLY A 86 -8.15 -2.39 3.30
N THR A 87 -8.45 -1.10 3.39
CA THR A 87 -9.74 -0.52 3.05
C THR A 87 -9.58 0.67 2.11
N LEU A 88 -10.14 0.54 0.92
CA LEU A 88 -10.27 1.63 -0.05
C LEU A 88 -11.54 2.41 0.23
N LYS A 89 -11.44 3.74 0.32
CA LYS A 89 -12.57 4.64 0.53
C LYS A 89 -12.63 5.70 -0.57
N VAL A 90 -13.85 6.09 -0.90
CA VAL A 90 -14.15 7.21 -1.80
C VAL A 90 -15.14 8.12 -1.09
N ASP A 91 -14.79 9.40 -0.97
CA ASP A 91 -15.61 10.43 -0.30
C ASP A 91 -16.06 10.00 1.10
N GLY A 92 -15.12 9.42 1.86
CA GLY A 92 -15.33 8.93 3.22
C GLY A 92 -16.09 7.61 3.34
N LYS A 93 -16.53 7.00 2.23
CA LYS A 93 -17.24 5.70 2.24
C LYS A 93 -16.31 4.58 1.84
N ALA A 94 -16.25 3.52 2.63
CA ALA A 94 -15.55 2.29 2.25
C ALA A 94 -16.22 1.67 1.01
N VAL A 95 -15.42 1.44 -0.03
CA VAL A 95 -15.87 0.82 -1.28
C VAL A 95 -15.35 -0.60 -1.43
N GLN A 96 -14.21 -0.90 -0.81
CA GLN A 96 -13.68 -2.27 -0.76
C GLN A 96 -12.79 -2.46 0.46
N THR A 97 -12.97 -3.59 1.16
CA THR A 97 -12.13 -4.03 2.27
C THR A 97 -11.65 -5.44 2.01
N ILE A 98 -10.34 -5.67 2.06
CA ILE A 98 -9.74 -6.99 1.79
C ILE A 98 -8.72 -7.29 2.89
N PRO A 99 -8.78 -8.49 3.52
CA PRO A 99 -7.73 -8.96 4.39
C PRO A 99 -6.49 -9.33 3.57
N MET A 100 -5.33 -8.93 4.07
CA MET A 100 -4.04 -9.19 3.48
C MET A 100 -3.26 -10.15 4.40
N PRO A 101 -3.04 -11.41 4.00
CA PRO A 101 -2.49 -12.43 4.90
C PRO A 101 -1.02 -12.17 5.27
N LYS A 102 -0.33 -11.36 4.51
CA LYS A 102 1.06 -10.96 4.74
C LYS A 102 1.40 -9.66 4.01
N THR A 103 2.32 -8.89 4.57
CA THR A 103 2.96 -7.76 3.90
C THR A 103 4.34 -8.13 3.39
N LEU A 104 5.06 -7.19 2.79
CA LEU A 104 6.43 -7.41 2.34
C LEU A 104 7.33 -7.78 3.52
N PRO A 105 8.08 -8.89 3.44
CA PRO A 105 9.00 -9.30 4.49
C PRO A 105 10.28 -8.46 4.55
N MET A 106 10.58 -7.70 3.50
CA MET A 106 11.75 -6.82 3.40
C MET A 106 11.54 -5.77 2.30
N ILE A 107 12.41 -4.77 2.25
CA ILE A 107 12.41 -3.77 1.18
C ILE A 107 12.99 -4.41 -0.07
N LEU A 108 12.21 -4.45 -1.16
CA LEU A 108 12.58 -5.02 -2.46
C LEU A 108 12.42 -3.99 -3.60
N GLN A 109 12.37 -2.71 -3.26
CA GLN A 109 12.18 -1.62 -4.23
C GLN A 109 13.54 -1.16 -4.80
N TRP A 110 14.34 -2.09 -5.28
CA TRP A 110 15.63 -1.79 -5.89
C TRP A 110 15.43 -0.97 -7.16
N ASP A 111 16.19 0.10 -7.27
CA ASP A 111 16.23 0.99 -8.45
C ASP A 111 14.88 1.63 -8.83
N GLU A 112 13.90 1.59 -7.94
CA GLU A 112 12.59 2.22 -8.11
C GLU A 112 12.44 3.47 -7.26
N SER A 113 11.59 4.38 -7.71
CA SER A 113 11.34 5.65 -7.04
C SER A 113 10.06 5.64 -6.19
N PHE A 114 9.91 6.72 -5.44
CA PHE A 114 8.66 7.14 -4.84
C PHE A 114 8.13 8.29 -5.67
N ASP A 115 7.09 8.04 -6.43
CA ASP A 115 6.55 8.98 -7.39
C ASP A 115 5.17 9.52 -6.99
N ILE A 116 4.92 10.79 -7.30
CA ILE A 116 3.63 11.45 -7.06
C ILE A 116 3.17 12.10 -8.36
N GLY A 117 1.95 11.77 -8.79
CA GLY A 117 1.32 12.35 -9.98
C GLY A 117 1.79 11.75 -11.30
N SER A 118 2.74 10.85 -11.29
CA SER A 118 3.16 10.05 -12.45
C SER A 118 3.97 8.86 -11.96
N ASP A 119 3.88 7.72 -12.63
CA ASP A 119 4.82 6.61 -12.51
C ASP A 119 5.82 6.70 -13.65
N THR A 120 7.11 6.61 -13.38
CA THR A 120 8.16 6.95 -14.36
C THR A 120 9.10 5.80 -14.73
N LEU A 121 9.23 4.75 -13.89
CA LEU A 121 10.18 3.64 -14.12
C LEU A 121 9.48 2.36 -14.54
N THR A 122 9.19 1.43 -13.63
CA THR A 122 8.46 0.22 -13.94
C THR A 122 7.12 0.17 -13.23
N GLY A 123 6.08 -0.28 -13.92
CA GLY A 123 4.74 -0.34 -13.34
C GLY A 123 4.61 -1.40 -12.25
N VAL A 124 3.85 -1.11 -11.21
CA VAL A 124 3.49 -2.12 -10.18
C VAL A 124 2.61 -3.23 -10.75
N ASN A 125 1.97 -2.98 -11.91
CA ASN A 125 1.21 -3.97 -12.66
C ASN A 125 1.18 -3.62 -14.16
N ASP A 126 1.98 -4.31 -14.94
CA ASP A 126 2.08 -4.12 -16.39
C ASP A 126 0.77 -4.47 -17.16
N ALA A 127 -0.16 -5.16 -16.52
CA ALA A 127 -1.48 -5.45 -17.09
C ALA A 127 -2.44 -4.26 -17.00
N ASP A 128 -2.23 -3.34 -16.05
CA ASP A 128 -3.09 -2.17 -15.86
C ASP A 128 -2.60 -0.96 -16.67
N TYR A 129 -1.30 -0.71 -16.69
CA TYR A 129 -0.72 0.46 -17.35
C TYR A 129 0.76 0.25 -17.70
N ARG A 130 1.31 1.18 -18.46
CA ARG A 130 2.75 1.28 -18.72
C ARG A 130 3.24 2.68 -18.42
N PRO A 131 4.39 2.84 -17.74
CA PRO A 131 5.01 4.14 -17.56
C PRO A 131 5.46 4.78 -18.90
N PRO A 132 5.45 6.13 -19.00
CA PRO A 132 5.01 7.04 -17.96
C PRO A 132 3.49 7.05 -17.83
N PHE A 133 2.97 7.00 -16.59
CA PHE A 133 1.54 6.97 -16.31
C PHE A 133 1.15 8.23 -15.51
N ALA A 134 1.06 9.34 -16.23
CA ALA A 134 0.79 10.64 -15.65
C ALA A 134 -0.67 10.82 -15.25
N LEU A 135 -0.92 11.42 -14.09
CA LEU A 135 -2.24 11.77 -13.61
C LEU A 135 -2.86 12.88 -14.46
N THR A 136 -4.06 12.65 -14.96
CA THR A 136 -4.82 13.63 -15.73
C THR A 136 -5.82 14.43 -14.88
N ALA A 137 -6.04 14.05 -13.61
CA ALA A 137 -6.76 14.85 -12.62
C ALA A 137 -5.84 15.89 -11.98
N LYS A 138 -6.42 16.95 -11.40
CA LYS A 138 -5.66 17.86 -10.55
C LYS A 138 -5.50 17.28 -9.15
N LEU A 139 -4.27 17.05 -8.72
CA LEU A 139 -3.95 16.67 -7.36
C LEU A 139 -3.94 17.94 -6.48
N ASN A 140 -4.93 18.10 -5.62
CA ASN A 140 -5.04 19.27 -4.75
C ASN A 140 -4.24 19.07 -3.45
N LYS A 141 -4.27 17.86 -2.89
CA LYS A 141 -3.57 17.51 -1.64
C LYS A 141 -3.32 16.04 -1.57
N LEU A 142 -2.13 15.68 -1.13
CA LEU A 142 -1.77 14.34 -0.69
C LEU A 142 -1.47 14.35 0.81
N THR A 143 -1.95 13.36 1.53
CA THR A 143 -1.66 13.18 2.95
C THR A 143 -1.24 11.75 3.19
N ILE A 144 -0.07 11.55 3.79
CA ILE A 144 0.43 10.26 4.21
C ILE A 144 0.51 10.27 5.73
N LYS A 145 -0.16 9.33 6.37
CA LYS A 145 -0.08 9.11 7.81
C LYS A 145 0.53 7.75 8.04
N VAL A 146 1.60 7.73 8.80
CA VAL A 146 2.31 6.50 9.15
C VAL A 146 2.39 6.45 10.66
N ASP A 147 1.64 5.55 11.26
CA ASP A 147 1.67 5.32 12.69
C ASP A 147 2.62 4.16 13.02
N ARG A 148 3.25 4.25 14.19
CA ARG A 148 3.99 3.09 14.70
C ARG A 148 3.00 2.00 15.08
N PRO A 149 3.28 0.72 14.74
CA PRO A 149 2.43 -0.39 15.17
C PRO A 149 2.30 -0.35 16.71
N GLN A 150 1.08 -0.25 17.20
CA GLN A 150 0.83 -0.37 18.63
C GLN A 150 0.85 -1.85 18.98
N LEU A 151 1.87 -2.25 19.73
CA LEU A 151 1.97 -3.60 20.25
C LEU A 151 1.09 -3.74 21.49
N SER A 152 0.30 -4.81 21.56
CA SER A 152 -0.41 -5.16 22.77
C SER A 152 0.57 -5.55 23.89
N PRO A 153 0.19 -5.46 25.18
CA PRO A 153 1.03 -5.98 26.26
C PRO A 153 1.43 -7.45 26.08
N ALA A 154 0.56 -8.26 25.48
CA ALA A 154 0.84 -9.65 25.16
C ALA A 154 1.91 -9.80 24.09
N ASP A 155 1.89 -8.94 23.07
CA ASP A 155 2.90 -8.92 22.01
C ASP A 155 4.26 -8.47 22.54
N ILE A 156 4.28 -7.45 23.41
CA ILE A 156 5.51 -6.99 24.07
C ILE A 156 6.13 -8.13 24.86
N LYS A 157 5.32 -8.87 25.63
CA LYS A 157 5.81 -10.02 26.42
C LYS A 157 6.38 -11.13 25.53
N ARG A 158 5.72 -11.43 24.40
CA ARG A 158 6.22 -12.44 23.42
C ARG A 158 7.56 -12.02 22.83
N LEU A 159 7.71 -10.75 22.46
CA LEU A 159 8.98 -10.21 21.96
C LEU A 159 10.09 -10.31 23.01
N GLN A 160 9.81 -9.89 24.23
CA GLN A 160 10.78 -9.98 25.34
C GLN A 160 11.22 -11.42 25.60
N THR A 161 10.28 -12.39 25.58
CA THR A 161 10.60 -13.82 25.75
C THR A 161 11.47 -14.32 24.61
N ALA A 162 11.12 -14.02 23.36
CA ALA A 162 11.92 -14.43 22.19
C ALA A 162 13.32 -13.83 22.19
N MET A 163 13.48 -12.58 22.64
CA MET A 163 14.78 -11.93 22.82
C MET A 163 15.64 -12.63 23.90
N GLN A 164 15.01 -13.00 25.03
CA GLN A 164 15.71 -13.70 26.10
C GLN A 164 16.14 -15.13 25.71
N GLU A 165 15.31 -15.82 24.96
CA GLU A 165 15.64 -17.16 24.45
C GLU A 165 16.80 -17.12 23.45
N LYS A 166 16.81 -16.13 22.57
CA LYS A 166 17.91 -15.93 21.63
C LYS A 166 19.21 -15.59 22.35
N ALA A 167 19.19 -14.68 23.32
CA ALA A 167 20.36 -14.29 24.11
C ALA A 167 20.95 -15.44 24.97
N LYS A 168 20.20 -16.54 25.15
CA LYS A 168 20.69 -17.74 25.86
C LYS A 168 21.25 -18.79 24.90
N ALA A 169 20.98 -18.67 23.61
CA ALA A 169 21.42 -19.60 22.56
C ALA A 169 22.74 -19.17 21.89
N ASP A 170 23.10 -17.90 22.03
CA ASP A 170 24.39 -17.30 21.65
C ASP A 170 25.37 -17.37 22.83
#